data_651bad35cc9b73c3dd5529b40ea48792
#
_entry.id   651bad35cc9b73c3dd5529b40ea48792
#
_cell.length_a   1.000
_cell.length_b   1.000
_cell.length_c   1.000
_cell.angle_alpha   90.00
_cell.angle_beta   90.00
_cell.angle_gamma   90.00
#
_symmetry.space_group_name_H-M   'P 1'
#
loop_
_entity.id
_entity.type
_entity.pdbx_description
1 polymer ?
#
loop_
_entity_poly.entity_id
_entity_poly.type
_entity_poly.pdbx_seq_one_letter_code
_entity_poly.pdbx_strand_id
1 'polypeptide(L)'
;MLISNEKYDVIIIGAGSIGLMTAYHFLKMGGKSVIVLEKGYLGCGSTGRCGGGIREQWGSPENIILAKKSIDIWEKLPKELEDDLEFHQGGYLILAFSEEEAETLKQNVHLQHKFGINSKILTPEEAKEIVPILNTSEIVLATYNKRDAKASPFRTLFALKRKIEEMGGKILTHTEVIGFKVKGKEVKEVITTRGSLKTNLVVNATGAWSKIIGKMLGENLPVEPYRHEIMVTERLAHLFDPMVISFSKGIYFQQMPRGEIIGGIGNPEEKPGFFIQPTSWFPYHFAKTLIEIAPALRHVRMLRHWIGYYEVTPDAKPIIDYSEVINNVIHATGFSGHGFMVSPMVGKIVAEMLLGKSPSIDIEPYSIRRFREGRIVRETGVVG
;
A
#
# COMPACT_ATOMS: atom_id res chain seq x y z
N MET A 1 19.43 16.40 -18.52
CA MET A 1 19.68 17.74 -18.00
C MET A 1 20.25 17.60 -16.61
N LEU A 2 21.39 18.21 -16.30
CA LEU A 2 21.98 18.19 -14.95
C LEU A 2 21.15 19.08 -14.03
N ILE A 3 20.85 18.60 -12.82
CA ILE A 3 20.17 19.36 -11.78
C ILE A 3 21.26 20.09 -11.01
N SER A 4 21.24 21.42 -10.99
CA SER A 4 22.27 22.19 -10.29
C SER A 4 21.69 23.00 -9.14
N ASN A 5 22.14 22.72 -7.91
CA ASN A 5 22.06 23.59 -6.72
C ASN A 5 20.69 24.24 -6.38
N GLU A 6 19.59 23.76 -6.93
CA GLU A 6 18.25 24.23 -6.52
C GLU A 6 17.99 23.85 -5.06
N LYS A 7 17.30 24.72 -4.34
CA LYS A 7 16.88 24.49 -2.95
C LYS A 7 15.38 24.26 -2.89
N TYR A 8 14.99 23.20 -2.20
CA TYR A 8 13.59 22.86 -1.91
C TYR A 8 13.36 22.83 -0.41
N ASP A 9 12.15 23.17 0.03
CA ASP A 9 11.77 22.99 1.42
C ASP A 9 11.74 21.51 1.78
N VAL A 10 11.21 20.69 0.87
CA VAL A 10 11.06 19.26 1.04
C VAL A 10 11.54 18.50 -0.20
N ILE A 11 12.37 17.48 0.01
CA ILE A 11 12.67 16.45 -0.98
C ILE A 11 12.03 15.14 -0.54
N ILE A 12 11.15 14.59 -1.38
CA ILE A 12 10.52 13.28 -1.18
C ILE A 12 11.22 12.27 -2.09
N ILE A 13 11.72 11.18 -1.51
CA ILE A 13 12.38 10.11 -2.25
C ILE A 13 11.38 8.98 -2.46
N GLY A 14 11.05 8.70 -3.74
CA GLY A 14 10.06 7.72 -4.18
C GLY A 14 8.75 8.36 -4.66
N ALA A 15 8.40 8.12 -5.94
CA ALA A 15 7.14 8.56 -6.56
C ALA A 15 6.07 7.45 -6.59
N GLY A 16 6.03 6.61 -5.56
CA GLY A 16 4.92 5.72 -5.28
C GLY A 16 3.73 6.47 -4.67
N SER A 17 2.64 5.76 -4.35
CA SER A 17 1.43 6.36 -3.77
C SER A 17 1.72 7.15 -2.49
N ILE A 18 2.58 6.65 -1.62
CA ILE A 18 2.95 7.33 -0.36
C ILE A 18 3.65 8.67 -0.66
N GLY A 19 4.68 8.67 -1.51
CA GLY A 19 5.42 9.89 -1.82
C GLY A 19 4.58 10.94 -2.54
N LEU A 20 3.77 10.52 -3.52
CA LEU A 20 2.90 11.45 -4.26
C LEU A 20 1.76 11.99 -3.40
N MET A 21 1.12 11.16 -2.56
CA MET A 21 0.11 11.63 -1.62
C MET A 21 0.71 12.61 -0.60
N THR A 22 1.95 12.36 -0.13
CA THR A 22 2.67 13.30 0.73
C THR A 22 2.89 14.65 0.04
N ALA A 23 3.40 14.65 -1.19
CA ALA A 23 3.61 15.88 -1.96
C ALA A 23 2.29 16.64 -2.20
N TYR A 24 1.24 15.93 -2.60
CA TYR A 24 -0.08 16.50 -2.83
C TYR A 24 -0.65 17.15 -1.58
N HIS A 25 -0.67 16.44 -0.44
CA HIS A 25 -1.18 17.00 0.80
C HIS A 25 -0.30 18.13 1.34
N PHE A 26 1.03 18.04 1.20
CA PHE A 26 1.93 19.12 1.60
C PHE A 26 1.61 20.42 0.87
N LEU A 27 1.46 20.39 -0.45
CA LEU A 27 1.08 21.56 -1.25
C LEU A 27 -0.34 22.04 -0.92
N LYS A 28 -1.32 21.12 -0.83
CA LYS A 28 -2.71 21.43 -0.49
C LYS A 28 -2.85 22.13 0.87
N MET A 29 -1.96 21.84 1.81
CA MET A 29 -1.97 22.41 3.16
C MET A 29 -1.12 23.69 3.29
N GLY A 30 -0.60 24.23 2.18
CA GLY A 30 0.12 25.49 2.12
C GLY A 30 1.63 25.38 2.10
N GLY A 31 2.18 24.18 1.94
CA GLY A 31 3.61 23.97 1.65
C GLY A 31 4.00 24.60 0.31
N LYS A 32 5.21 25.15 0.22
CA LYS A 32 5.59 25.98 -0.95
C LYS A 32 6.45 25.28 -1.98
N SER A 33 7.48 24.55 -1.54
CA SER A 33 8.51 24.04 -2.44
C SER A 33 8.79 22.56 -2.16
N VAL A 34 8.34 21.68 -3.06
CA VAL A 34 8.53 20.23 -2.97
C VAL A 34 9.00 19.66 -4.28
N ILE A 35 9.94 18.72 -4.20
CA ILE A 35 10.36 17.90 -5.31
C ILE A 35 10.29 16.42 -4.92
N VAL A 36 9.75 15.59 -5.81
CA VAL A 36 9.72 14.14 -5.67
C VAL A 36 10.75 13.53 -6.62
N LEU A 37 11.62 12.68 -6.09
CA LEU A 37 12.69 12.01 -6.83
C LEU A 37 12.33 10.53 -7.01
N GLU A 38 12.32 10.06 -8.25
CA GLU A 38 12.04 8.66 -8.59
C GLU A 38 13.18 8.09 -9.44
N LYS A 39 13.74 6.96 -9.01
CA LYS A 39 14.86 6.32 -9.72
C LYS A 39 14.48 5.76 -11.08
N GLY A 40 13.24 5.29 -11.24
CA GLY A 40 12.72 4.73 -12.48
C GLY A 40 11.66 5.62 -13.11
N TYR A 41 10.66 4.99 -13.68
CA TYR A 41 9.47 5.65 -14.21
C TYR A 41 8.32 5.61 -13.18
N LEU A 42 7.32 6.45 -13.37
CA LEU A 42 6.16 6.50 -12.49
C LEU A 42 5.41 5.16 -12.46
N GLY A 43 5.25 4.58 -11.29
CA GLY A 43 4.63 3.27 -11.12
C GLY A 43 5.56 2.07 -11.31
N CYS A 44 6.87 2.27 -11.43
CA CYS A 44 7.83 1.16 -11.55
C CYS A 44 8.01 0.35 -10.26
N GLY A 45 7.64 0.91 -9.11
CA GLY A 45 7.68 0.24 -7.81
C GLY A 45 6.42 -0.57 -7.49
N SER A 46 6.21 -0.85 -6.20
CA SER A 46 5.10 -1.69 -5.69
C SER A 46 3.73 -1.15 -6.05
N THR A 47 3.54 0.17 -6.07
CA THR A 47 2.26 0.79 -6.40
C THR A 47 1.73 0.42 -7.79
N GLY A 48 2.55 0.52 -8.85
CA GLY A 48 2.11 0.16 -10.21
C GLY A 48 2.05 -1.35 -10.45
N ARG A 49 2.34 -2.15 -9.45
CA ARG A 49 2.35 -3.62 -9.53
C ARG A 49 1.31 -4.27 -8.62
N CYS A 50 0.55 -3.48 -7.85
CA CYS A 50 -0.46 -3.97 -6.93
C CYS A 50 -1.83 -4.15 -7.60
N GLY A 51 -2.73 -4.86 -6.91
CA GLY A 51 -4.10 -5.08 -7.36
C GLY A 51 -5.04 -3.89 -7.18
N GLY A 52 -4.59 -2.81 -6.53
CA GLY A 52 -5.40 -1.60 -6.35
C GLY A 52 -6.53 -1.71 -5.33
N GLY A 53 -6.51 -2.71 -4.45
CA GLY A 53 -7.52 -2.89 -3.41
C GLY A 53 -7.43 -1.86 -2.28
N ILE A 54 -8.58 -1.49 -1.71
CA ILE A 54 -8.73 -0.50 -0.64
C ILE A 54 -9.75 -1.04 0.36
N ARG A 55 -9.34 -1.29 1.61
CA ARG A 55 -10.24 -1.85 2.64
C ARG A 55 -10.07 -1.18 4.00
N GLU A 56 -11.11 -1.20 4.80
CA GLU A 56 -11.11 -0.75 6.20
C GLU A 56 -11.34 -1.89 7.21
N GLN A 57 -11.51 -3.13 6.73
CA GLN A 57 -11.63 -4.33 7.57
C GLN A 57 -10.26 -4.77 8.12
N TRP A 58 -9.88 -4.31 9.31
CA TRP A 58 -8.61 -4.63 9.98
C TRP A 58 -8.85 -5.24 11.37
N GLY A 59 -7.81 -5.84 11.95
CA GLY A 59 -7.83 -6.50 13.25
C GLY A 59 -7.23 -5.68 14.40
N SER A 60 -6.65 -4.50 14.13
CA SER A 60 -6.10 -3.62 15.17
C SER A 60 -6.72 -2.22 15.12
N PRO A 61 -6.94 -1.58 16.30
CA PRO A 61 -7.56 -0.25 16.37
C PRO A 61 -6.87 0.82 15.53
N GLU A 62 -5.55 0.87 15.58
CA GLU A 62 -4.75 1.84 14.85
C GLU A 62 -4.89 1.67 13.32
N ASN A 63 -4.85 0.43 12.80
CA ASN A 63 -5.02 0.18 11.37
C ASN A 63 -6.47 0.41 10.93
N ILE A 64 -7.46 0.13 11.77
CA ILE A 64 -8.87 0.48 11.52
C ILE A 64 -9.01 1.99 11.35
N ILE A 65 -8.45 2.79 12.27
CA ILE A 65 -8.51 4.26 12.22
C ILE A 65 -7.81 4.77 10.96
N LEU A 66 -6.60 4.30 10.69
CA LEU A 66 -5.80 4.71 9.52
C LEU A 66 -6.53 4.40 8.21
N ALA A 67 -7.06 3.18 8.06
CA ALA A 67 -7.74 2.73 6.86
C ALA A 67 -9.10 3.45 6.65
N LYS A 68 -9.91 3.60 7.72
CA LYS A 68 -11.17 4.34 7.67
C LYS A 68 -10.95 5.79 7.24
N LYS A 69 -9.96 6.47 7.84
CA LYS A 69 -9.61 7.84 7.44
C LYS A 69 -9.06 7.92 6.02
N SER A 70 -8.39 6.87 5.55
CA SER A 70 -7.95 6.78 4.15
C SER A 70 -9.12 6.65 3.19
N ILE A 71 -10.12 5.82 3.48
CA ILE A 71 -11.32 5.69 2.64
C ILE A 71 -12.10 7.01 2.60
N ASP A 72 -12.21 7.74 3.71
CA ASP A 72 -12.83 9.08 3.74
C ASP A 72 -12.17 10.06 2.75
N ILE A 73 -10.88 9.89 2.47
CA ILE A 73 -10.14 10.70 1.48
C ILE A 73 -10.33 10.10 0.08
N TRP A 74 -10.23 8.77 -0.08
CA TRP A 74 -10.42 8.09 -1.35
C TRP A 74 -11.75 8.46 -2.02
N GLU A 75 -12.85 8.52 -1.26
CA GLU A 75 -14.18 8.88 -1.75
C GLU A 75 -14.24 10.29 -2.38
N LYS A 76 -13.37 11.19 -1.94
CA LYS A 76 -13.30 12.58 -2.42
C LYS A 76 -12.25 12.78 -3.51
N LEU A 77 -11.27 11.89 -3.55
CA LEU A 77 -10.07 12.04 -4.35
C LEU A 77 -10.33 12.17 -5.87
N PRO A 78 -11.26 11.40 -6.49
CA PRO A 78 -11.57 11.57 -7.91
C PRO A 78 -12.03 13.00 -8.24
N LYS A 79 -12.88 13.58 -7.39
CA LYS A 79 -13.34 14.97 -7.55
C LYS A 79 -12.22 15.99 -7.29
N GLU A 80 -11.38 15.75 -6.30
CA GLU A 80 -10.28 16.66 -5.94
C GLU A 80 -9.18 16.67 -7.01
N LEU A 81 -8.90 15.51 -7.62
CA LEU A 81 -7.92 15.37 -8.69
C LEU A 81 -8.51 15.65 -10.09
N GLU A 82 -9.82 15.84 -10.18
CA GLU A 82 -10.53 16.07 -11.45
C GLU A 82 -10.22 14.97 -12.48
N ASP A 83 -10.26 13.70 -12.02
CA ASP A 83 -9.89 12.54 -12.84
C ASP A 83 -10.68 11.29 -12.42
N ASP A 84 -10.93 10.42 -13.39
CA ASP A 84 -11.50 9.09 -13.13
C ASP A 84 -10.39 8.14 -12.66
N LEU A 85 -10.35 7.87 -11.37
CA LEU A 85 -9.40 6.93 -10.77
C LEU A 85 -9.83 5.46 -10.89
N GLU A 86 -10.94 5.17 -11.58
CA GLU A 86 -11.61 3.87 -11.53
C GLU A 86 -11.91 3.45 -10.07
N PHE A 87 -12.19 4.43 -9.20
CA PHE A 87 -12.54 4.16 -7.81
C PHE A 87 -13.95 3.58 -7.73
N HIS A 88 -14.05 2.34 -7.25
CA HIS A 88 -15.29 1.59 -7.18
C HIS A 88 -15.45 0.88 -5.84
N GLN A 89 -16.54 1.18 -5.13
CA GLN A 89 -16.91 0.55 -3.85
C GLN A 89 -17.75 -0.70 -4.11
N GLY A 90 -17.08 -1.78 -4.51
CA GLY A 90 -17.67 -3.12 -4.69
C GLY A 90 -17.60 -3.99 -3.43
N GLY A 91 -16.85 -3.56 -2.43
CA GLY A 91 -16.63 -4.26 -1.18
C GLY A 91 -15.45 -5.21 -1.18
N TYR A 92 -15.19 -5.77 0.01
CA TYR A 92 -14.30 -6.91 0.24
C TYR A 92 -15.04 -8.02 0.95
N LEU A 93 -14.86 -9.23 0.45
CA LEU A 93 -15.34 -10.47 1.03
C LEU A 93 -14.17 -11.26 1.57
N ILE A 94 -14.09 -11.42 2.89
CA ILE A 94 -13.03 -12.19 3.57
C ILE A 94 -13.60 -13.53 3.95
N LEU A 95 -12.96 -14.62 3.51
CA LEU A 95 -13.41 -15.99 3.70
C LEU A 95 -12.63 -16.67 4.82
N ALA A 96 -13.32 -17.34 5.73
CA ALA A 96 -12.77 -18.23 6.75
C ALA A 96 -13.02 -19.70 6.37
N PHE A 97 -12.00 -20.54 6.49
CA PHE A 97 -12.01 -21.96 6.17
C PHE A 97 -11.84 -22.86 7.42
N SER A 98 -11.78 -22.26 8.62
CA SER A 98 -11.77 -22.97 9.90
C SER A 98 -12.58 -22.19 10.95
N GLU A 99 -12.99 -22.89 12.01
CA GLU A 99 -13.70 -22.26 13.13
C GLU A 99 -12.81 -21.21 13.85
N GLU A 100 -11.49 -21.44 13.92
CA GLU A 100 -10.54 -20.49 14.51
C GLU A 100 -10.49 -19.18 13.71
N GLU A 101 -10.41 -19.28 12.37
CA GLU A 101 -10.49 -18.11 11.51
C GLU A 101 -11.83 -17.39 11.62
N ALA A 102 -12.94 -18.16 11.65
CA ALA A 102 -14.29 -17.62 11.80
C ALA A 102 -14.43 -16.82 13.09
N GLU A 103 -13.91 -17.34 14.20
CA GLU A 103 -13.93 -16.65 15.48
C GLU A 103 -13.08 -15.38 15.47
N THR A 104 -11.88 -15.44 14.85
CA THR A 104 -11.02 -14.25 14.65
C THR A 104 -11.73 -13.19 13.82
N LEU A 105 -12.39 -13.57 12.72
CA LEU A 105 -13.15 -12.62 11.90
C LEU A 105 -14.34 -12.01 12.64
N LYS A 106 -15.05 -12.78 13.47
CA LYS A 106 -16.14 -12.26 14.33
C LYS A 106 -15.62 -11.22 15.31
N GLN A 107 -14.49 -11.49 15.97
CA GLN A 107 -13.85 -10.55 16.89
C GLN A 107 -13.42 -9.27 16.17
N ASN A 108 -12.84 -9.40 14.96
CA ASN A 108 -12.46 -8.26 14.13
C ASN A 108 -13.68 -7.41 13.73
N VAL A 109 -14.80 -8.03 13.33
CA VAL A 109 -16.06 -7.31 13.02
C VAL A 109 -16.59 -6.59 14.26
N HIS A 110 -16.56 -7.24 15.41
CA HIS A 110 -16.95 -6.62 16.68
C HIS A 110 -16.11 -5.38 17.01
N LEU A 111 -14.80 -5.47 16.79
CA LEU A 111 -13.89 -4.34 16.94
C LEU A 111 -14.21 -3.24 15.93
N GLN A 112 -14.38 -3.59 14.66
CA GLN A 112 -14.69 -2.66 13.56
C GLN A 112 -15.98 -1.88 13.85
N HIS A 113 -17.00 -2.52 14.39
CA HIS A 113 -18.26 -1.86 14.79
C HIS A 113 -18.03 -0.77 15.85
N LYS A 114 -17.11 -0.97 16.81
CA LYS A 114 -16.77 0.05 17.83
C LYS A 114 -16.16 1.32 17.19
N PHE A 115 -15.54 1.18 16.00
CA PHE A 115 -15.00 2.29 15.23
C PHE A 115 -15.95 2.79 14.12
N GLY A 116 -17.21 2.29 14.10
CA GLY A 116 -18.25 2.71 13.17
C GLY A 116 -18.00 2.22 11.73
N ILE A 117 -17.38 1.04 11.57
CA ILE A 117 -17.33 0.31 10.31
C ILE A 117 -18.44 -0.73 10.30
N ASN A 118 -19.25 -0.76 9.25
CA ASN A 118 -20.46 -1.61 9.16
C ASN A 118 -20.18 -2.94 8.46
N SER A 119 -19.08 -3.62 8.84
CA SER A 119 -18.80 -4.97 8.35
C SER A 119 -19.88 -5.94 8.79
N LYS A 120 -20.24 -6.85 7.89
CA LYS A 120 -21.24 -7.90 8.13
C LYS A 120 -20.56 -9.24 8.30
N ILE A 121 -21.13 -10.08 9.17
CA ILE A 121 -20.82 -11.50 9.22
C ILE A 121 -21.85 -12.20 8.34
N LEU A 122 -21.40 -13.10 7.47
CA LEU A 122 -22.20 -13.78 6.47
C LEU A 122 -22.07 -15.30 6.60
N THR A 123 -23.15 -16.01 6.35
CA THR A 123 -23.10 -17.45 6.11
C THR A 123 -22.45 -17.72 4.74
N PRO A 124 -22.01 -18.98 4.47
CA PRO A 124 -21.49 -19.35 3.14
C PRO A 124 -22.49 -19.08 2.00
N GLU A 125 -23.79 -19.29 2.24
CA GLU A 125 -24.88 -19.06 1.27
C GLU A 125 -25.02 -17.56 0.96
N GLU A 126 -25.03 -16.71 1.97
CA GLU A 126 -25.06 -15.24 1.81
C GLU A 126 -23.81 -14.72 1.09
N ALA A 127 -22.63 -15.31 1.38
CA ALA A 127 -21.41 -14.98 0.65
C ALA A 127 -21.50 -15.35 -0.85
N LYS A 128 -22.16 -16.49 -1.16
CA LYS A 128 -22.42 -16.92 -2.53
C LYS A 128 -23.44 -16.03 -3.26
N GLU A 129 -24.40 -15.43 -2.58
CA GLU A 129 -25.29 -14.44 -3.17
C GLU A 129 -24.51 -13.20 -3.67
N ILE A 130 -23.45 -12.80 -2.95
CA ILE A 130 -22.58 -11.66 -3.31
C ILE A 130 -21.59 -12.06 -4.40
N VAL A 131 -21.01 -13.27 -4.31
CA VAL A 131 -20.03 -13.82 -5.26
C VAL A 131 -20.50 -15.19 -5.76
N PRO A 132 -21.34 -15.23 -6.81
CA PRO A 132 -22.03 -16.46 -7.27
C PRO A 132 -21.13 -17.61 -7.70
N ILE A 133 -19.87 -17.32 -8.03
CA ILE A 133 -18.89 -18.30 -8.48
C ILE A 133 -18.22 -19.08 -7.34
N LEU A 134 -18.51 -18.75 -6.05
CA LEU A 134 -17.88 -19.41 -4.91
C LEU A 134 -18.35 -20.86 -4.75
N ASN A 135 -17.39 -21.71 -4.44
CA ASN A 135 -17.63 -23.01 -3.83
C ASN A 135 -17.69 -22.86 -2.31
N THR A 136 -18.87 -23.05 -1.75
CA THR A 136 -19.11 -22.81 -0.32
C THR A 136 -18.87 -24.03 0.56
N SER A 137 -18.54 -25.21 -0.01
CA SER A 137 -18.46 -26.48 0.72
C SER A 137 -17.47 -26.51 1.89
N GLU A 138 -16.42 -25.69 1.82
CA GLU A 138 -15.38 -25.60 2.88
C GLU A 138 -15.37 -24.24 3.59
N ILE A 139 -16.22 -23.32 3.18
CA ILE A 139 -16.33 -22.00 3.82
C ILE A 139 -17.15 -22.14 5.10
N VAL A 140 -16.56 -21.75 6.23
CA VAL A 140 -17.22 -21.76 7.54
C VAL A 140 -17.98 -20.45 7.74
N LEU A 141 -17.39 -19.32 7.33
CA LEU A 141 -17.94 -17.98 7.52
C LEU A 141 -17.29 -17.01 6.55
N ALA A 142 -17.98 -15.92 6.25
CA ALA A 142 -17.38 -14.79 5.57
C ALA A 142 -17.66 -13.47 6.29
N THR A 143 -16.83 -12.46 6.05
CA THR A 143 -17.13 -11.08 6.41
C THR A 143 -17.13 -10.19 5.18
N TYR A 144 -18.00 -9.19 5.18
CA TYR A 144 -18.18 -8.30 4.05
C TYR A 144 -18.36 -6.86 4.50
N ASN A 145 -17.61 -5.95 3.89
CA ASN A 145 -17.85 -4.52 4.02
C ASN A 145 -18.01 -3.90 2.63
N LYS A 146 -19.21 -3.42 2.33
CA LYS A 146 -19.54 -2.83 1.02
C LYS A 146 -18.75 -1.54 0.72
N ARG A 147 -18.31 -0.83 1.76
CA ARG A 147 -17.57 0.44 1.63
C ARG A 147 -16.15 0.24 1.13
N ASP A 148 -15.60 -0.95 1.33
CA ASP A 148 -14.30 -1.31 0.78
C ASP A 148 -14.32 -1.20 -0.76
N ALA A 149 -13.19 -0.87 -1.36
CA ALA A 149 -13.13 -0.42 -2.73
C ALA A 149 -11.93 -0.98 -3.49
N LYS A 150 -11.86 -0.61 -4.74
CA LYS A 150 -10.68 -0.73 -5.61
C LYS A 150 -10.49 0.56 -6.40
N ALA A 151 -9.25 0.85 -6.79
CA ALA A 151 -8.93 1.96 -7.67
C ALA A 151 -7.77 1.58 -8.61
N SER A 152 -7.64 2.26 -9.73
CA SER A 152 -6.54 2.07 -10.65
C SER A 152 -5.26 2.72 -10.11
N PRO A 153 -4.19 1.94 -9.78
CA PRO A 153 -2.96 2.51 -9.28
C PRO A 153 -2.32 3.49 -10.27
N PHE A 154 -2.32 3.17 -11.56
CA PHE A 154 -1.72 4.04 -12.58
C PHE A 154 -2.49 5.34 -12.75
N ARG A 155 -3.84 5.29 -12.87
CA ARG A 155 -4.65 6.51 -12.98
C ARG A 155 -4.44 7.41 -11.76
N THR A 156 -4.41 6.81 -10.56
CA THR A 156 -4.14 7.54 -9.32
C THR A 156 -2.77 8.24 -9.34
N LEU A 157 -1.71 7.53 -9.73
CA LEU A 157 -0.37 8.12 -9.79
C LEU A 157 -0.28 9.25 -10.84
N PHE A 158 -0.87 9.06 -12.03
CA PHE A 158 -0.84 10.07 -13.08
C PHE A 158 -1.69 11.31 -12.73
N ALA A 159 -2.87 11.12 -12.13
CA ALA A 159 -3.70 12.21 -11.65
C ALA A 159 -3.00 13.01 -10.55
N LEU A 160 -2.37 12.32 -9.58
CA LEU A 160 -1.56 12.97 -8.53
C LEU A 160 -0.38 13.73 -9.13
N LYS A 161 0.36 13.12 -10.08
CA LYS A 161 1.47 13.79 -10.76
C LYS A 161 1.00 15.12 -11.38
N ARG A 162 -0.03 15.07 -12.20
CA ARG A 162 -0.60 16.26 -12.85
C ARG A 162 -0.97 17.31 -11.79
N LYS A 163 -1.71 16.93 -10.76
CA LYS A 163 -2.19 17.87 -9.72
C LYS A 163 -1.04 18.47 -8.92
N ILE A 164 -0.01 17.71 -8.58
CA ILE A 164 1.19 18.20 -7.90
C ILE A 164 1.91 19.25 -8.78
N GLU A 165 2.06 18.97 -10.10
CA GLU A 165 2.71 19.91 -11.03
C GLU A 165 1.89 21.18 -11.24
N GLU A 166 0.56 21.10 -11.33
CA GLU A 166 -0.35 22.26 -11.36
C GLU A 166 -0.23 23.14 -10.10
N MET A 167 0.03 22.52 -8.94
CA MET A 167 0.26 23.21 -7.67
C MET A 167 1.69 23.73 -7.48
N GLY A 168 2.56 23.59 -8.49
CA GLY A 168 3.94 24.07 -8.49
C GLY A 168 4.98 23.11 -7.91
N GLY A 169 4.60 21.87 -7.56
CA GLY A 169 5.55 20.81 -7.19
C GLY A 169 6.28 20.27 -8.40
N LYS A 170 7.43 19.64 -8.17
CA LYS A 170 8.21 18.99 -9.22
C LYS A 170 8.33 17.49 -9.00
N ILE A 171 8.31 16.71 -10.10
CA ILE A 171 8.55 15.26 -10.05
C ILE A 171 9.63 14.94 -11.09
N LEU A 172 10.73 14.34 -10.62
CA LEU A 172 11.84 13.93 -11.47
C LEU A 172 11.98 12.42 -11.47
N THR A 173 11.60 11.81 -12.58
CA THR A 173 11.83 10.39 -12.87
C THR A 173 13.27 10.17 -13.36
N HIS A 174 13.73 8.91 -13.38
CA HIS A 174 15.10 8.53 -13.77
C HIS A 174 16.17 9.32 -12.99
N THR A 175 15.92 9.57 -11.71
CA THR A 175 16.75 10.36 -10.82
C THR A 175 16.93 9.60 -9.51
N GLU A 176 17.94 8.76 -9.45
CA GLU A 176 18.23 7.94 -8.29
C GLU A 176 18.98 8.73 -7.23
N VAL A 177 18.58 8.62 -5.98
CA VAL A 177 19.32 9.12 -4.83
C VAL A 177 20.43 8.12 -4.50
N ILE A 178 21.68 8.62 -4.51
CA ILE A 178 22.89 7.82 -4.30
C ILE A 178 23.68 8.21 -3.05
N GLY A 179 23.24 9.24 -2.33
CA GLY A 179 23.89 9.67 -1.09
C GLY A 179 23.35 10.98 -0.53
N PHE A 180 23.93 11.38 0.58
CA PHE A 180 23.56 12.60 1.32
C PHE A 180 24.78 13.35 1.79
N LYS A 181 24.75 14.70 1.80
CA LYS A 181 25.66 15.51 2.57
C LYS A 181 25.01 15.87 3.90
N VAL A 182 25.54 15.34 4.97
CA VAL A 182 25.06 15.55 6.33
C VAL A 182 26.00 16.54 7.05
N LYS A 183 25.42 17.51 7.77
CA LYS A 183 26.16 18.40 8.68
C LYS A 183 25.53 18.32 10.07
N GLY A 184 26.30 17.82 11.03
CA GLY A 184 25.75 17.45 12.33
C GLY A 184 24.73 16.31 12.19
N LYS A 185 23.52 16.53 12.65
CA LYS A 185 22.40 15.58 12.52
C LYS A 185 21.35 16.04 11.49
N GLU A 186 21.79 16.72 10.43
CA GLU A 186 20.87 17.21 9.40
C GLU A 186 21.40 16.96 7.99
N VAL A 187 20.54 16.44 7.11
CA VAL A 187 20.79 16.43 5.66
C VAL A 187 20.74 17.87 5.16
N LYS A 188 21.76 18.29 4.44
CA LYS A 188 21.82 19.60 3.75
C LYS A 188 21.69 19.49 2.26
N GLU A 189 22.15 18.36 1.68
CA GLU A 189 22.02 18.07 0.25
C GLU A 189 21.69 16.59 0.03
N VAL A 190 20.83 16.32 -0.94
CA VAL A 190 20.55 15.00 -1.50
C VAL A 190 21.34 14.85 -2.77
N ILE A 191 22.19 13.83 -2.86
CA ILE A 191 23.05 13.53 -4.01
C ILE A 191 22.32 12.52 -4.89
N THR A 192 22.18 12.86 -6.17
CA THR A 192 21.49 12.02 -7.16
C THR A 192 22.40 11.68 -8.34
N THR A 193 21.97 10.74 -9.16
CA THR A 193 22.62 10.43 -10.45
C THR A 193 22.62 11.60 -11.45
N ARG A 194 21.88 12.67 -11.18
CA ARG A 194 21.75 13.85 -12.06
C ARG A 194 22.28 15.15 -11.44
N GLY A 195 22.87 15.08 -10.25
CA GLY A 195 23.41 16.23 -9.52
C GLY A 195 22.93 16.26 -8.07
N SER A 196 23.17 17.38 -7.38
CA SER A 196 22.82 17.55 -5.97
C SER A 196 21.77 18.63 -5.77
N LEU A 197 20.87 18.41 -4.82
CA LEU A 197 19.77 19.29 -4.45
C LEU A 197 19.88 19.65 -2.96
N LYS A 198 19.71 20.92 -2.63
CA LYS A 198 19.66 21.39 -1.25
C LYS A 198 18.25 21.26 -0.69
N THR A 199 18.15 20.96 0.61
CA THR A 199 16.83 20.82 1.25
C THR A 199 16.87 21.15 2.73
N ASN A 200 15.70 21.45 3.27
CA ASN A 200 15.47 21.57 4.70
C ASN A 200 14.95 20.25 5.32
N LEU A 201 14.13 19.49 4.57
CA LEU A 201 13.47 18.27 5.02
C LEU A 201 13.54 17.18 3.95
N VAL A 202 13.64 15.92 4.36
CA VAL A 202 13.65 14.75 3.49
C VAL A 202 12.59 13.76 3.94
N VAL A 203 11.89 13.16 2.98
CA VAL A 203 10.99 12.02 3.23
C VAL A 203 11.52 10.78 2.51
N ASN A 204 11.72 9.71 3.25
CA ASN A 204 12.00 8.39 2.69
C ASN A 204 10.67 7.64 2.48
N ALA A 205 10.17 7.64 1.25
CA ALA A 205 8.98 6.93 0.80
C ALA A 205 9.31 5.90 -0.29
N THR A 206 10.48 5.26 -0.16
CA THR A 206 11.06 4.40 -1.22
C THR A 206 10.59 2.94 -1.16
N GLY A 207 9.60 2.62 -0.32
CA GLY A 207 9.02 1.28 -0.23
C GLY A 207 10.09 0.22 0.04
N ALA A 208 10.16 -0.80 -0.80
CA ALA A 208 11.12 -1.90 -0.66
C ALA A 208 12.60 -1.46 -0.57
N TRP A 209 12.95 -0.27 -1.07
CA TRP A 209 14.32 0.29 -1.00
C TRP A 209 14.58 1.17 0.21
N SER A 210 13.62 1.33 1.12
CA SER A 210 13.72 2.24 2.26
C SER A 210 14.89 1.91 3.21
N LYS A 211 15.18 0.61 3.40
CA LYS A 211 16.35 0.16 4.16
C LYS A 211 17.69 0.62 3.56
N ILE A 212 17.77 0.70 2.23
CA ILE A 212 18.95 1.18 1.52
C ILE A 212 19.15 2.68 1.80
N ILE A 213 18.07 3.47 1.71
CA ILE A 213 18.11 4.90 2.03
C ILE A 213 18.43 5.11 3.50
N GLY A 214 17.82 4.32 4.42
CA GLY A 214 18.16 4.36 5.84
C GLY A 214 19.65 4.11 6.09
N LYS A 215 20.23 3.08 5.48
CA LYS A 215 21.67 2.78 5.59
C LYS A 215 22.57 3.92 5.09
N MET A 216 22.18 4.62 4.01
CA MET A 216 22.92 5.80 3.52
C MET A 216 22.91 6.95 4.54
N LEU A 217 21.89 6.99 5.42
CA LEU A 217 21.76 7.96 6.52
C LEU A 217 22.34 7.48 7.85
N GLY A 218 22.88 6.25 7.88
CA GLY A 218 23.42 5.64 9.10
C GLY A 218 22.36 4.97 9.99
N GLU A 219 21.15 4.72 9.46
CA GLU A 219 20.03 4.11 10.18
C GLU A 219 19.64 2.76 9.58
N ASN A 220 19.48 1.74 10.42
CA ASN A 220 19.07 0.41 9.98
C ASN A 220 17.58 0.21 10.19
N LEU A 221 16.79 0.46 9.17
CA LEU A 221 15.34 0.26 9.22
C LEU A 221 14.99 -1.24 9.22
N PRO A 222 14.10 -1.69 10.13
CA PRO A 222 13.65 -3.09 10.20
C PRO A 222 12.59 -3.39 9.12
N VAL A 223 12.98 -3.23 7.87
CA VAL A 223 12.12 -3.42 6.69
C VAL A 223 12.83 -4.35 5.72
N GLU A 224 12.17 -5.43 5.34
CA GLU A 224 12.72 -6.39 4.39
C GLU A 224 11.82 -6.48 3.14
N PRO A 225 12.40 -6.48 1.92
CA PRO A 225 11.66 -6.68 0.70
C PRO A 225 11.35 -8.16 0.48
N TYR A 226 10.08 -8.48 0.25
CA TYR A 226 9.65 -9.81 -0.18
C TYR A 226 8.99 -9.71 -1.54
N ARG A 227 9.34 -10.64 -2.44
CA ARG A 227 8.66 -10.76 -3.72
C ARG A 227 7.22 -11.22 -3.48
N HIS A 228 6.28 -10.55 -4.13
CA HIS A 228 4.89 -10.98 -4.19
C HIS A 228 4.45 -11.03 -5.64
N GLU A 229 3.94 -12.18 -6.07
CA GLU A 229 3.53 -12.41 -7.44
C GLU A 229 2.03 -12.18 -7.61
N ILE A 230 1.66 -11.63 -8.75
CA ILE A 230 0.29 -11.28 -9.11
C ILE A 230 0.07 -11.60 -10.60
N MET A 231 -1.15 -11.95 -10.97
CA MET A 231 -1.52 -12.29 -12.35
C MET A 231 -2.75 -11.56 -12.84
N VAL A 232 -2.95 -11.60 -14.14
CA VAL A 232 -4.18 -11.17 -14.83
C VAL A 232 -4.64 -12.21 -15.82
N THR A 233 -5.98 -12.40 -15.90
CA THR A 233 -6.63 -13.31 -16.85
C THR A 233 -7.05 -12.61 -18.13
N GLU A 234 -7.55 -13.41 -19.08
CA GLU A 234 -8.40 -12.91 -20.17
C GLU A 234 -9.67 -12.25 -19.64
N ARG A 235 -10.33 -11.48 -20.49
CA ARG A 235 -11.57 -10.78 -20.14
C ARG A 235 -12.75 -11.72 -20.08
N LEU A 236 -13.56 -11.54 -19.06
CA LEU A 236 -14.80 -12.27 -18.81
C LEU A 236 -15.98 -11.31 -18.77
N ALA A 237 -17.19 -11.83 -18.94
CA ALA A 237 -18.38 -11.11 -18.53
C ALA A 237 -18.31 -10.78 -17.04
N HIS A 238 -19.10 -9.79 -16.60
CA HIS A 238 -19.14 -9.43 -15.17
C HIS A 238 -19.69 -10.60 -14.35
N LEU A 239 -18.96 -10.98 -13.31
CA LEU A 239 -19.27 -12.11 -12.44
C LEU A 239 -19.53 -11.68 -10.98
N PHE A 240 -18.75 -10.73 -10.47
CA PHE A 240 -18.83 -10.26 -9.08
C PHE A 240 -18.10 -8.91 -8.89
N ASP A 241 -18.47 -8.16 -7.85
CA ASP A 241 -17.91 -6.85 -7.55
C ASP A 241 -16.77 -6.86 -6.51
N PRO A 242 -16.88 -7.57 -5.35
CA PRO A 242 -15.92 -7.43 -4.29
C PRO A 242 -14.55 -8.04 -4.62
N MET A 243 -13.53 -7.57 -3.92
CA MET A 243 -12.31 -8.36 -3.79
C MET A 243 -12.58 -9.51 -2.83
N VAL A 244 -12.22 -10.73 -3.24
CA VAL A 244 -12.29 -11.93 -2.40
C VAL A 244 -10.91 -12.21 -1.84
N ILE A 245 -10.81 -12.49 -0.53
CA ILE A 245 -9.55 -12.75 0.16
C ILE A 245 -9.72 -13.90 1.17
N SER A 246 -8.72 -14.73 1.31
CA SER A 246 -8.55 -15.68 2.41
C SER A 246 -7.14 -15.54 2.97
N PHE A 247 -7.04 -15.26 4.28
CA PHE A 247 -5.74 -15.11 4.94
C PHE A 247 -5.05 -16.46 5.10
N SER A 248 -5.76 -17.54 5.47
CA SER A 248 -5.18 -18.87 5.62
C SER A 248 -4.73 -19.50 4.32
N LYS A 249 -5.49 -19.30 3.25
CA LYS A 249 -5.09 -19.76 1.91
C LYS A 249 -4.10 -18.81 1.24
N GLY A 250 -3.80 -17.66 1.84
CA GLY A 250 -2.85 -16.66 1.35
C GLY A 250 -3.22 -16.03 0.02
N ILE A 251 -4.48 -16.11 -0.42
CA ILE A 251 -4.94 -15.71 -1.76
C ILE A 251 -5.87 -14.50 -1.71
N TYR A 252 -5.77 -13.66 -2.72
CA TYR A 252 -6.79 -12.66 -3.04
C TYR A 252 -7.03 -12.59 -4.55
N PHE A 253 -8.26 -12.27 -4.95
CA PHE A 253 -8.61 -12.02 -6.35
C PHE A 253 -9.80 -11.08 -6.46
N GLN A 254 -9.88 -10.35 -7.56
CA GLN A 254 -10.99 -9.45 -7.88
C GLN A 254 -11.21 -9.37 -9.37
N GLN A 255 -12.43 -9.06 -9.78
CA GLN A 255 -12.69 -8.73 -11.17
C GLN A 255 -12.53 -7.23 -11.41
N MET A 256 -11.78 -6.88 -12.45
CA MET A 256 -11.55 -5.50 -12.86
C MET A 256 -12.73 -4.98 -13.70
N PRO A 257 -12.94 -3.66 -13.82
CA PRO A 257 -14.05 -3.09 -14.58
C PRO A 257 -14.12 -3.53 -16.06
N ARG A 258 -12.98 -3.92 -16.63
CA ARG A 258 -12.90 -4.40 -18.03
C ARG A 258 -13.15 -5.90 -18.18
N GLY A 259 -13.37 -6.62 -17.07
CA GLY A 259 -13.69 -8.03 -17.02
C GLY A 259 -12.55 -8.98 -16.67
N GLU A 260 -11.29 -8.53 -16.67
CA GLU A 260 -10.15 -9.36 -16.26
C GLU A 260 -10.22 -9.68 -14.76
N ILE A 261 -9.79 -10.86 -14.37
CA ILE A 261 -9.52 -11.18 -12.95
C ILE A 261 -8.04 -10.91 -12.68
N ILE A 262 -7.77 -10.15 -11.64
CA ILE A 262 -6.44 -9.92 -11.10
C ILE A 262 -6.36 -10.53 -9.71
N GLY A 263 -5.22 -11.16 -9.37
CA GLY A 263 -5.06 -11.74 -8.05
C GLY A 263 -3.65 -12.22 -7.78
N GLY A 264 -3.37 -12.49 -6.52
CA GLY A 264 -2.08 -12.98 -6.02
C GLY A 264 -2.24 -14.00 -4.92
N ILE A 265 -1.17 -14.75 -4.69
CA ILE A 265 -1.04 -15.70 -3.57
C ILE A 265 0.35 -15.54 -2.95
N GLY A 266 0.40 -15.51 -1.62
CA GLY A 266 1.67 -15.49 -0.88
C GLY A 266 2.38 -16.85 -0.96
N ASN A 267 3.69 -16.80 -1.18
CA ASN A 267 4.52 -18.01 -1.04
C ASN A 267 5.09 -18.04 0.39
N PRO A 268 4.70 -19.01 1.24
CA PRO A 268 5.18 -19.07 2.63
C PRO A 268 6.70 -19.36 2.74
N GLU A 269 7.33 -19.85 1.67
CA GLU A 269 8.77 -20.11 1.62
C GLU A 269 9.57 -18.96 0.98
N GLU A 270 8.90 -17.83 0.65
CA GLU A 270 9.58 -16.70 0.02
C GLU A 270 10.62 -16.11 0.98
N LYS A 271 11.80 -15.81 0.44
CA LYS A 271 12.91 -15.21 1.20
C LYS A 271 13.00 -13.72 0.94
N PRO A 272 13.46 -12.94 1.94
CA PRO A 272 13.70 -11.51 1.74
C PRO A 272 14.78 -11.29 0.68
N GLY A 273 14.57 -10.32 -0.22
CA GLY A 273 15.52 -9.97 -1.27
C GLY A 273 14.88 -9.29 -2.48
N PHE A 274 15.72 -8.78 -3.35
CA PHE A 274 15.28 -8.14 -4.60
C PHE A 274 15.30 -9.13 -5.78
N PHE A 275 14.45 -10.13 -5.72
CA PHE A 275 14.29 -11.11 -6.79
C PHE A 275 13.37 -10.54 -7.88
N ILE A 276 13.86 -10.45 -9.12
CA ILE A 276 13.13 -9.86 -10.25
C ILE A 276 12.49 -10.92 -11.17
N GLN A 277 12.73 -12.19 -10.92
CA GLN A 277 12.26 -13.29 -11.77
C GLN A 277 10.96 -13.87 -11.19
N PRO A 278 9.90 -13.97 -12.02
CA PRO A 278 8.71 -14.74 -11.67
C PRO A 278 9.06 -16.22 -11.43
N THR A 279 8.28 -16.89 -10.59
CA THR A 279 8.49 -18.31 -10.27
C THR A 279 7.53 -19.21 -11.04
N SER A 280 7.90 -20.48 -11.22
CA SER A 280 6.97 -21.52 -11.66
C SER A 280 6.01 -21.98 -10.56
N TRP A 281 6.34 -21.69 -9.30
CA TRP A 281 5.51 -21.99 -8.14
C TRP A 281 4.17 -21.23 -8.19
N PHE A 282 4.21 -19.95 -8.51
CA PHE A 282 3.07 -19.06 -8.45
C PHE A 282 1.90 -19.46 -9.36
N PRO A 283 2.06 -19.67 -10.69
CA PRO A 283 0.91 -19.96 -11.54
C PRO A 283 0.21 -21.26 -11.15
N TYR A 284 0.97 -22.28 -10.71
CA TYR A 284 0.39 -23.53 -10.26
C TYR A 284 -0.42 -23.38 -8.98
N HIS A 285 0.17 -22.81 -7.93
CA HIS A 285 -0.48 -22.70 -6.62
C HIS A 285 -1.65 -21.71 -6.67
N PHE A 286 -1.49 -20.59 -7.38
CA PHE A 286 -2.58 -19.63 -7.57
C PHE A 286 -3.77 -20.27 -8.31
N ALA A 287 -3.54 -20.94 -9.45
CA ALA A 287 -4.61 -21.59 -10.20
C ALA A 287 -5.29 -22.69 -9.38
N LYS A 288 -4.53 -23.52 -8.69
CA LYS A 288 -5.07 -24.58 -7.82
C LYS A 288 -5.98 -23.99 -6.75
N THR A 289 -5.49 -23.03 -5.96
CA THR A 289 -6.27 -22.42 -4.88
C THR A 289 -7.47 -21.61 -5.40
N LEU A 290 -7.30 -20.90 -6.52
CA LEU A 290 -8.41 -20.18 -7.15
C LEU A 290 -9.55 -21.10 -7.58
N ILE A 291 -9.23 -22.25 -8.18
CA ILE A 291 -10.22 -23.23 -8.67
C ILE A 291 -10.92 -23.93 -7.50
N GLU A 292 -10.22 -24.18 -6.38
CA GLU A 292 -10.84 -24.69 -5.15
C GLU A 292 -11.93 -23.73 -4.63
N ILE A 293 -11.64 -22.42 -4.62
CA ILE A 293 -12.56 -21.39 -4.14
C ILE A 293 -13.63 -21.04 -5.18
N ALA A 294 -13.27 -20.95 -6.46
CA ALA A 294 -14.12 -20.52 -7.56
C ALA A 294 -14.00 -21.47 -8.79
N PRO A 295 -14.62 -22.66 -8.75
CA PRO A 295 -14.48 -23.70 -9.80
C PRO A 295 -14.91 -23.27 -11.19
N ALA A 296 -15.78 -22.27 -11.30
CA ALA A 296 -16.21 -21.70 -12.57
C ALA A 296 -15.04 -21.09 -13.37
N LEU A 297 -13.94 -20.75 -12.73
CA LEU A 297 -12.76 -20.14 -13.36
C LEU A 297 -11.75 -21.16 -13.91
N ARG A 298 -12.00 -22.46 -13.82
CA ARG A 298 -11.05 -23.53 -14.22
C ARG A 298 -10.60 -23.52 -15.68
N HIS A 299 -11.36 -22.89 -16.58
CA HIS A 299 -11.03 -22.80 -18.01
C HIS A 299 -10.52 -21.40 -18.43
N VAL A 300 -10.39 -20.48 -17.47
CA VAL A 300 -9.95 -19.11 -17.74
C VAL A 300 -8.45 -19.07 -17.94
N ARG A 301 -7.98 -18.40 -18.99
CA ARG A 301 -6.56 -18.31 -19.31
C ARG A 301 -5.89 -17.20 -18.54
N MET A 302 -4.77 -17.52 -17.91
CA MET A 302 -3.84 -16.54 -17.39
C MET A 302 -3.06 -15.92 -18.56
N LEU A 303 -3.16 -14.61 -18.74
CA LEU A 303 -2.46 -13.91 -19.83
C LEU A 303 -1.07 -13.44 -19.42
N ARG A 304 -0.92 -13.03 -18.17
CA ARG A 304 0.34 -12.49 -17.66
C ARG A 304 0.41 -12.66 -16.15
N HIS A 305 1.65 -12.90 -15.67
CA HIS A 305 1.96 -12.67 -14.27
C HIS A 305 3.22 -11.79 -14.14
N TRP A 306 3.34 -11.10 -13.02
CA TRP A 306 4.48 -10.23 -12.72
C TRP A 306 4.74 -10.20 -11.23
N ILE A 307 5.87 -9.63 -10.85
CA ILE A 307 6.25 -9.47 -9.45
C ILE A 307 6.09 -8.03 -8.98
N GLY A 308 5.72 -7.87 -7.71
CA GLY A 308 5.89 -6.67 -6.90
C GLY A 308 6.74 -6.98 -5.68
N TYR A 309 6.94 -5.98 -4.83
CA TYR A 309 7.59 -6.16 -3.55
C TYR A 309 6.68 -5.71 -2.42
N TYR A 310 6.57 -6.54 -1.39
CA TYR A 310 6.10 -6.11 -0.09
C TYR A 310 7.30 -5.68 0.73
N GLU A 311 7.26 -4.50 1.30
CA GLU A 311 8.21 -4.02 2.29
C GLU A 311 7.71 -4.39 3.69
N VAL A 312 8.18 -5.52 4.22
CA VAL A 312 7.64 -6.13 5.43
C VAL A 312 8.41 -5.68 6.66
N THR A 313 7.68 -5.23 7.68
CA THR A 313 8.16 -4.99 9.04
C THR A 313 7.87 -6.20 9.93
N PRO A 314 8.55 -6.36 11.08
CA PRO A 314 8.33 -7.51 11.97
C PRO A 314 6.89 -7.69 12.47
N ASP A 315 6.12 -6.60 12.58
CA ASP A 315 4.74 -6.58 13.04
C ASP A 315 3.71 -6.34 11.92
N ALA A 316 4.16 -6.26 10.67
CA ALA A 316 3.36 -5.93 9.51
C ALA A 316 2.65 -4.56 9.58
N LYS A 317 3.09 -3.65 10.47
CA LYS A 317 2.62 -2.26 10.56
C LYS A 317 3.65 -1.30 9.98
N PRO A 318 3.23 -0.19 9.35
CA PRO A 318 4.17 0.77 8.76
C PRO A 318 5.03 1.49 9.80
N ILE A 319 6.09 2.11 9.31
CA ILE A 319 6.88 3.10 10.02
C ILE A 319 6.50 4.47 9.48
N ILE A 320 5.96 5.34 10.34
CA ILE A 320 5.64 6.74 10.06
C ILE A 320 6.23 7.56 11.20
N ASP A 321 7.51 7.92 11.09
CA ASP A 321 8.24 8.57 12.18
C ASP A 321 9.41 9.40 11.68
N TYR A 322 9.92 10.27 12.51
CA TYR A 322 11.22 10.90 12.30
C TYR A 322 12.34 9.87 12.45
N SER A 323 13.42 10.07 11.70
CA SER A 323 14.64 9.29 11.88
C SER A 323 15.19 9.48 13.30
N GLU A 324 15.67 8.39 13.93
CA GLU A 324 16.34 8.46 15.22
C GLU A 324 17.77 9.01 15.12
N VAL A 325 18.32 9.06 13.90
CA VAL A 325 19.73 9.45 13.65
C VAL A 325 19.82 10.86 13.05
N ILE A 326 18.90 11.22 12.15
CA ILE A 326 18.92 12.47 11.38
C ILE A 326 17.63 13.27 11.63
N ASN A 327 17.77 14.44 12.23
CA ASN A 327 16.63 15.23 12.74
C ASN A 327 15.62 15.71 11.68
N ASN A 328 16.05 15.88 10.43
CA ASN A 328 15.22 16.41 9.36
C ASN A 328 14.83 15.36 8.29
N VAL A 329 14.77 14.10 8.70
CA VAL A 329 14.31 12.98 7.85
C VAL A 329 13.08 12.35 8.47
N ILE A 330 12.06 12.08 7.64
CA ILE A 330 10.86 11.31 7.99
C ILE A 330 10.88 10.02 7.18
N HIS A 331 10.62 8.89 7.84
CA HIS A 331 10.41 7.60 7.19
C HIS A 331 8.91 7.33 7.08
N ALA A 332 8.45 6.98 5.87
CA ALA A 332 7.10 6.53 5.57
C ALA A 332 7.19 5.25 4.73
N THR A 333 7.30 4.09 5.38
CA THR A 333 7.67 2.82 4.77
C THR A 333 7.19 1.61 5.56
N GLY A 334 7.44 0.40 5.06
CA GLY A 334 7.12 -0.84 5.78
C GLY A 334 5.63 -1.20 5.76
N PHE A 335 4.93 -0.88 4.70
CA PHE A 335 3.47 -1.06 4.60
C PHE A 335 3.03 -2.50 4.36
N SER A 336 3.92 -3.47 4.27
CA SER A 336 3.61 -4.91 4.24
C SER A 336 2.47 -5.30 3.28
N GLY A 337 2.49 -4.73 2.05
CA GLY A 337 1.50 -4.99 0.99
C GLY A 337 0.28 -4.07 0.97
N HIS A 338 0.04 -3.21 1.97
CA HIS A 338 -1.17 -2.38 2.04
C HIS A 338 -0.94 -0.86 1.89
N GLY A 339 0.25 -0.45 1.44
CA GLY A 339 0.60 0.97 1.28
C GLY A 339 -0.31 1.76 0.35
N PHE A 340 -0.81 1.15 -0.74
CA PHE A 340 -1.70 1.84 -1.67
C PHE A 340 -3.00 2.28 -1.00
N MET A 341 -3.68 1.38 -0.27
CA MET A 341 -4.98 1.66 0.34
C MET A 341 -4.92 2.73 1.44
N VAL A 342 -3.82 2.80 2.20
CA VAL A 342 -3.66 3.76 3.29
C VAL A 342 -2.90 5.03 2.87
N SER A 343 -2.42 5.09 1.63
CA SER A 343 -1.58 6.20 1.15
C SER A 343 -2.21 7.60 1.29
N PRO A 344 -3.53 7.83 1.14
CA PRO A 344 -4.08 9.15 1.30
C PRO A 344 -3.93 9.72 2.71
N MET A 345 -4.24 8.90 3.73
CA MET A 345 -4.11 9.35 5.11
C MET A 345 -2.65 9.43 5.55
N VAL A 346 -1.81 8.47 5.14
CA VAL A 346 -0.36 8.52 5.40
C VAL A 346 0.26 9.77 4.78
N GLY A 347 -0.07 10.07 3.52
CA GLY A 347 0.43 11.28 2.86
C GLY A 347 0.01 12.56 3.60
N LYS A 348 -1.22 12.59 4.13
CA LYS A 348 -1.70 13.71 4.95
C LYS A 348 -0.93 13.82 6.26
N ILE A 349 -0.73 12.71 6.98
CA ILE A 349 0.03 12.69 8.24
C ILE A 349 1.46 13.19 8.03
N VAL A 350 2.15 12.67 7.01
CA VAL A 350 3.52 13.09 6.71
C VAL A 350 3.56 14.57 6.33
N ALA A 351 2.57 15.06 5.57
CA ALA A 351 2.46 16.49 5.25
C ALA A 351 2.24 17.35 6.49
N GLU A 352 1.42 16.90 7.45
CA GLU A 352 1.24 17.55 8.74
C GLU A 352 2.57 17.65 9.51
N MET A 353 3.31 16.55 9.58
CA MET A 353 4.66 16.51 10.21
C MET A 353 5.64 17.47 9.53
N LEU A 354 5.68 17.49 8.19
CA LEU A 354 6.54 18.40 7.41
C LEU A 354 6.23 19.88 7.65
N LEU A 355 4.97 20.21 7.95
CA LEU A 355 4.52 21.56 8.26
C LEU A 355 4.61 21.91 9.76
N GLY A 356 5.18 21.02 10.58
CA GLY A 356 5.28 21.21 12.03
C GLY A 356 3.93 21.18 12.75
N LYS A 357 2.90 20.56 12.14
CA LYS A 357 1.58 20.37 12.73
C LYS A 357 1.48 19.03 13.46
N SER A 358 0.62 18.96 14.45
CA SER A 358 0.29 17.69 15.09
C SER A 358 -0.43 16.77 14.08
N PRO A 359 -0.04 15.49 13.99
CA PRO A 359 -0.77 14.50 13.17
C PRO A 359 -2.23 14.39 13.56
N SER A 360 -3.11 14.28 12.57
CA SER A 360 -4.57 14.22 12.78
C SER A 360 -5.08 12.87 13.28
N ILE A 361 -4.21 11.88 13.44
CA ILE A 361 -4.42 10.63 14.18
C ILE A 361 -3.19 10.35 15.05
N ASP A 362 -3.35 9.49 16.05
CA ASP A 362 -2.21 9.00 16.84
C ASP A 362 -1.26 8.17 15.96
N ILE A 363 0.01 8.57 15.92
CA ILE A 363 1.06 7.89 15.15
C ILE A 363 2.03 7.09 16.03
N GLU A 364 1.88 7.13 17.35
CA GLU A 364 2.75 6.38 18.27
C GLU A 364 2.79 4.87 17.98
N PRO A 365 1.69 4.21 17.57
CA PRO A 365 1.73 2.82 17.13
C PRO A 365 2.61 2.55 15.90
N TYR A 366 2.93 3.59 15.12
CA TYR A 366 3.75 3.51 13.91
C TYR A 366 5.17 4.03 14.12
N SER A 367 5.53 4.42 15.36
CA SER A 367 6.88 4.86 15.69
C SER A 367 7.90 3.74 15.48
N ILE A 368 9.07 4.08 14.89
CA ILE A 368 10.19 3.15 14.73
C ILE A 368 10.71 2.64 16.08
N ARG A 369 10.56 3.44 17.14
CA ARG A 369 11.01 3.12 18.52
C ARG A 369 10.36 1.86 19.07
N ARG A 370 9.16 1.49 18.60
CA ARG A 370 8.42 0.29 19.05
C ARG A 370 9.24 -1.01 18.91
N PHE A 371 10.10 -1.08 17.89
CA PHE A 371 10.94 -2.26 17.67
C PHE A 371 12.05 -2.40 18.73
N ARG A 372 12.66 -1.29 19.16
CA ARG A 372 13.65 -1.28 20.22
C ARG A 372 13.02 -1.49 21.60
N GLU A 373 11.82 -0.99 21.80
CA GLU A 373 11.08 -1.06 23.06
C GLU A 373 10.34 -2.38 23.24
N GLY A 374 10.37 -3.27 22.24
CA GLY A 374 9.67 -4.57 22.27
C GLY A 374 8.15 -4.48 22.22
N ARG A 375 7.58 -3.34 21.81
CA ARG A 375 6.14 -3.12 21.65
C ARG A 375 5.64 -3.64 20.30
N ILE A 376 5.90 -4.92 20.03
CA ILE A 376 5.61 -5.57 18.75
C ILE A 376 4.30 -6.37 18.88
N VAL A 377 3.25 -5.89 18.24
CA VAL A 377 1.94 -6.60 18.14
C VAL A 377 1.64 -6.78 16.67
N ARG A 378 1.70 -8.03 16.19
CA ARG A 378 1.52 -8.34 14.77
C ARG A 378 0.08 -8.08 14.31
N GLU A 379 -0.09 -7.44 13.17
CA GLU A 379 -1.36 -7.32 12.48
C GLU A 379 -1.76 -8.66 11.85
N THR A 380 -3.00 -9.10 12.09
CA THR A 380 -3.51 -10.39 11.62
C THR A 380 -4.17 -10.31 10.24
N GLY A 381 -4.58 -9.12 9.83
CA GLY A 381 -5.29 -8.89 8.57
C GLY A 381 -4.37 -8.67 7.35
N VAL A 382 -3.29 -9.42 7.20
CA VAL A 382 -2.32 -9.26 6.10
C VAL A 382 -2.13 -10.58 5.38
N VAL A 383 -2.07 -10.54 4.03
CA VAL A 383 -1.74 -11.68 3.17
C VAL A 383 -0.25 -11.66 2.88
N GLY A 384 0.43 -12.75 3.16
CA GLY A 384 1.86 -12.95 2.87
C GLY A 384 2.72 -13.15 4.09
#